data_88dedbaa0741156083773aec18afaa2c
#
_entry.id   88dedbaa0741156083773aec18afaa2c
#
_cell.length_a   1.000
_cell.length_b   1.000
_cell.length_c   1.000
_cell.angle_alpha   90.00
_cell.angle_beta   90.00
_cell.angle_gamma   90.00
#
_symmetry.space_group_name_H-M   'P 1'
#
loop_
_entity.id
_entity.type
_entity.pdbx_description
1 polymer ?
#
loop_
_entity_poly.entity_id
_entity_poly.type
_entity_poly.pdbx_seq_one_letter_code
_entity_poly.pdbx_strand_id
1 'polypeptide(L)'
;MLALNIPELKNFMNQLLCSDTFDHFLLKEATIQKDAVWNFDGTVTPDFYSSEELEEQGLSGLVFLPYGRVRQHCFDLIKGKRTPSYFKFVFLLSPDNLSRTLASMQTPFTPQDVTGMFLNLKFQNGNLMLTTGVSYCLLYTSDAA
;
A
#
# COMPACT_ATOMS: atom_id res chain seq x y z
N MET A 1 5.71 5.51 -14.48
CA MET A 1 5.85 4.25 -13.74
C MET A 1 7.33 3.96 -13.52
N LEU A 2 7.67 3.59 -12.30
CA LEU A 2 9.05 3.26 -11.94
C LEU A 2 9.05 1.85 -11.36
N ALA A 3 10.02 1.03 -11.76
CA ALA A 3 10.18 -0.32 -11.24
C ALA A 3 11.59 -0.46 -10.66
N LEU A 4 11.67 -0.91 -9.42
CA LEU A 4 12.93 -1.09 -8.72
C LEU A 4 13.00 -2.51 -8.17
N ASN A 5 14.15 -3.15 -8.39
CA ASN A 5 14.45 -4.42 -7.73
C ASN A 5 15.11 -4.11 -6.38
N ILE A 6 14.61 -4.75 -5.32
CA ILE A 6 15.10 -4.50 -3.97
C ILE A 6 16.22 -5.48 -3.64
N PRO A 7 17.49 -5.02 -3.56
CA PRO A 7 18.60 -5.93 -3.33
C PRO A 7 18.74 -6.40 -1.87
N GLU A 8 18.34 -5.56 -0.91
CA GLU A 8 18.45 -5.87 0.51
C GLU A 8 17.13 -6.33 1.07
N LEU A 9 16.75 -7.54 0.71
CA LEU A 9 15.44 -8.10 1.04
C LEU A 9 15.17 -8.11 2.54
N LYS A 10 16.15 -8.57 3.33
CA LYS A 10 15.95 -8.72 4.78
C LYS A 10 15.69 -7.37 5.45
N ASN A 11 16.45 -6.36 5.09
CA ASN A 11 16.28 -5.03 5.64
C ASN A 11 14.94 -4.42 5.25
N PHE A 12 14.57 -4.60 3.99
CA PHE A 12 13.29 -4.10 3.49
C PHE A 12 12.12 -4.80 4.21
N MET A 13 12.20 -6.11 4.38
CA MET A 13 11.14 -6.87 5.06
C MET A 13 11.00 -6.46 6.52
N ASN A 14 12.10 -6.11 7.18
CA ASN A 14 12.03 -5.57 8.54
C ASN A 14 11.25 -4.25 8.56
N GLN A 15 11.49 -3.38 7.59
CA GLN A 15 10.77 -2.11 7.51
C GLN A 15 9.29 -2.33 7.21
N LEU A 16 8.98 -3.30 6.36
CA LEU A 16 7.59 -3.58 5.98
C LEU A 16 6.80 -4.21 7.12
N LEU A 17 7.41 -5.14 7.87
CA LEU A 17 6.69 -5.99 8.81
C LEU A 17 6.94 -5.65 10.27
N CYS A 18 8.10 -5.10 10.61
CA CYS A 18 8.51 -4.92 12.00
C CYS A 18 8.62 -3.46 12.43
N SER A 19 8.48 -2.52 11.52
CA SER A 19 8.56 -1.09 11.84
C SER A 19 7.33 -0.37 11.32
N ASP A 20 7.22 0.91 11.65
CA ASP A 20 6.10 1.75 11.26
C ASP A 20 6.33 2.50 9.94
N THR A 21 7.36 2.11 9.19
CA THR A 21 7.75 2.81 7.96
C THR A 21 6.60 2.97 6.97
N PHE A 22 5.80 1.92 6.79
CA PHE A 22 4.70 1.93 5.82
C PHE A 22 3.33 2.09 6.47
N ASP A 23 3.26 2.33 7.77
CA ASP A 23 1.99 2.31 8.51
C ASP A 23 0.99 3.36 8.04
N HIS A 24 1.47 4.48 7.52
CA HIS A 24 0.59 5.58 7.08
C HIS A 24 0.12 5.43 5.62
N PHE A 25 0.70 4.50 4.88
CA PHE A 25 0.19 4.21 3.55
C PHE A 25 -1.13 3.46 3.68
N LEU A 26 -2.04 3.68 2.74
CA LEU A 26 -3.31 2.96 2.73
C LEU A 26 -3.11 1.63 2.03
N LEU A 27 -3.65 0.58 2.60
CA LEU A 27 -3.56 -0.75 2.00
C LEU A 27 -4.81 -1.00 1.15
N LYS A 28 -4.62 -1.10 -0.16
CA LYS A 28 -5.70 -1.46 -1.06
C LYS A 28 -5.96 -2.95 -1.03
N GLU A 29 -4.90 -3.73 -1.19
CA GLU A 29 -5.00 -5.19 -1.15
C GLU A 29 -3.65 -5.80 -0.86
N ALA A 30 -3.67 -7.03 -0.36
CA ALA A 30 -2.48 -7.83 -0.16
C ALA A 30 -2.80 -9.28 -0.42
N THR A 31 -1.86 -9.99 -1.04
CA THR A 31 -1.96 -11.43 -1.28
C THR A 31 -0.69 -12.08 -0.77
N ILE A 32 -0.83 -13.13 0.02
CA ILE A 32 0.29 -13.88 0.56
C ILE A 32 0.04 -15.36 0.30
N GLN A 33 0.95 -15.98 -0.46
CA GLN A 33 0.81 -17.39 -0.83
C GLN A 33 1.82 -18.22 -0.07
N LYS A 34 1.30 -19.10 0.76
CA LYS A 34 2.08 -20.10 1.50
C LYS A 34 1.50 -21.47 1.17
N ASP A 35 1.09 -22.22 2.19
CA ASP A 35 0.34 -23.47 2.00
C ASP A 35 -1.09 -23.19 1.52
N ALA A 36 -1.57 -22.00 1.75
CA ALA A 36 -2.82 -21.50 1.20
C ALA A 36 -2.60 -20.07 0.73
N VAL A 37 -3.54 -19.54 -0.02
CA VAL A 37 -3.49 -18.16 -0.49
C VAL A 37 -4.35 -17.31 0.44
N TRP A 38 -3.73 -16.28 1.02
CA TRP A 38 -4.39 -15.34 1.92
C TRP A 38 -4.56 -14.02 1.19
N ASN A 39 -5.80 -13.54 1.11
CA ASN A 39 -6.10 -12.28 0.45
C ASN A 39 -6.68 -11.31 1.47
N PHE A 40 -6.13 -10.09 1.50
CA PHE A 40 -6.64 -9.00 2.30
C PHE A 40 -7.22 -7.95 1.37
N ASP A 41 -8.46 -7.57 1.64
CA ASP A 41 -9.08 -6.42 1.02
C ASP A 41 -9.06 -5.30 2.06
N GLY A 42 -8.31 -4.23 1.78
CA GLY A 42 -8.13 -3.14 2.73
C GLY A 42 -9.28 -2.14 2.76
N THR A 43 -10.34 -2.39 2.00
CA THR A 43 -11.49 -1.48 1.97
C THR A 43 -12.11 -1.35 3.36
N VAL A 44 -12.30 -0.12 3.82
CA VAL A 44 -12.96 0.13 5.10
C VAL A 44 -14.41 -0.33 5.02
N THR A 45 -14.81 -1.15 5.99
CA THR A 45 -16.20 -1.62 6.10
C THR A 45 -16.98 -0.55 6.86
N PRO A 46 -17.89 0.19 6.18
CA PRO A 46 -18.48 1.38 6.80
C PRO A 46 -19.38 1.07 8.00
N ASP A 47 -19.99 -0.09 8.02
CA ASP A 47 -20.93 -0.43 9.08
C ASP A 47 -20.30 -1.11 10.29
N PHE A 48 -19.00 -1.36 10.25
CA PHE A 48 -18.31 -2.01 11.37
C PHE A 48 -18.18 -1.08 12.57
N TYR A 49 -17.96 0.20 12.33
CA TYR A 49 -17.85 1.22 13.36
C TYR A 49 -18.97 2.24 13.20
N SER A 50 -19.35 2.88 14.30
CA SER A 50 -20.22 4.05 14.26
C SER A 50 -19.44 5.23 13.64
N SER A 51 -20.18 6.27 13.24
CA SER A 51 -19.55 7.47 12.70
C SER A 51 -18.58 8.10 13.68
N GLU A 52 -18.94 8.10 14.97
CA GLU A 52 -18.09 8.66 16.02
C GLU A 52 -16.82 7.84 16.19
N GLU A 53 -16.94 6.51 16.14
CA GLU A 53 -15.78 5.63 16.26
C GLU A 53 -14.84 5.78 15.07
N LEU A 54 -15.38 5.97 13.87
CA LEU A 54 -14.56 6.22 12.69
C LEU A 54 -13.72 7.47 12.85
N GLU A 55 -14.31 8.54 13.38
CA GLU A 55 -13.58 9.78 13.65
C GLU A 55 -12.51 9.60 14.71
N GLU A 56 -12.85 8.91 15.79
CA GLU A 56 -11.90 8.67 16.88
C GLU A 56 -10.69 7.89 16.42
N GLN A 57 -10.89 6.96 15.50
CA GLN A 57 -9.82 6.12 15.00
C GLN A 57 -9.10 6.69 13.77
N GLY A 58 -9.51 7.89 13.33
CA GLY A 58 -8.90 8.52 12.17
C GLY A 58 -9.25 7.85 10.84
N LEU A 59 -10.33 7.09 10.79
CA LEU A 59 -10.76 6.37 9.59
C LEU A 59 -11.86 7.09 8.82
N SER A 60 -12.39 8.18 9.36
CA SER A 60 -13.47 8.90 8.70
C SER A 60 -13.02 9.43 7.34
N GLY A 61 -13.81 9.17 6.32
CA GLY A 61 -13.50 9.60 4.95
C GLY A 61 -12.49 8.75 4.21
N LEU A 62 -11.91 7.74 4.85
CA LEU A 62 -10.97 6.85 4.18
C LEU A 62 -11.72 5.71 3.50
N VAL A 63 -11.30 5.38 2.27
CA VAL A 63 -11.80 4.22 1.54
C VAL A 63 -11.04 2.96 1.94
N PHE A 64 -9.74 3.09 2.21
CA PHE A 64 -8.88 1.98 2.58
C PHE A 64 -8.24 2.20 3.94
N LEU A 65 -7.97 1.09 4.64
CA LEU A 65 -7.33 1.12 5.96
C LEU A 65 -5.85 1.49 5.86
N PRO A 66 -5.32 2.26 6.81
CA PRO A 66 -3.88 2.41 6.93
C PRO A 66 -3.22 1.06 7.17
N TYR A 67 -2.06 0.84 6.55
CA TYR A 67 -1.36 -0.44 6.64
C TYR A 67 -1.03 -0.83 8.08
N GLY A 68 -0.77 0.15 8.96
CA GLY A 68 -0.48 -0.15 10.35
C GLY A 68 -1.54 -0.98 11.04
N ARG A 69 -2.79 -0.91 10.57
CA ARG A 69 -3.90 -1.70 11.12
C ARG A 69 -3.82 -3.17 10.78
N VAL A 70 -3.14 -3.52 9.69
CA VAL A 70 -3.04 -4.91 9.23
C VAL A 70 -1.61 -5.46 9.27
N ARG A 71 -0.63 -4.63 9.59
CA ARG A 71 0.78 -5.02 9.57
C ARG A 71 1.06 -6.26 10.40
N GLN A 72 0.48 -6.36 11.59
CA GLN A 72 0.70 -7.50 12.47
C GLN A 72 0.19 -8.80 11.85
N HIS A 73 -0.95 -8.74 11.17
CA HIS A 73 -1.49 -9.92 10.48
C HIS A 73 -0.56 -10.39 9.38
N CYS A 74 0.00 -9.46 8.63
CA CYS A 74 0.94 -9.78 7.56
C CYS A 74 2.24 -10.36 8.13
N PHE A 75 2.73 -9.78 9.24
CA PHE A 75 3.90 -10.31 9.92
C PHE A 75 3.69 -11.75 10.36
N ASP A 76 2.54 -12.04 10.97
CA ASP A 76 2.23 -13.38 11.45
C ASP A 76 2.16 -14.40 10.33
N LEU A 77 1.71 -13.98 9.16
CA LEU A 77 1.63 -14.87 7.99
C LEU A 77 3.00 -15.07 7.32
N ILE A 78 3.81 -14.03 7.25
CA ILE A 78 5.06 -14.08 6.49
C ILE A 78 6.20 -14.66 7.30
N LYS A 79 6.24 -14.40 8.60
CA LYS A 79 7.30 -14.91 9.46
C LYS A 79 7.23 -16.44 9.54
N GLY A 80 8.36 -17.07 9.80
CA GLY A 80 8.41 -18.51 9.98
C GLY A 80 9.63 -19.11 9.30
N LYS A 81 9.73 -20.42 9.36
CA LYS A 81 10.86 -21.14 8.80
C LYS A 81 10.85 -21.15 7.28
N ARG A 82 9.68 -21.02 6.68
CA ARG A 82 9.53 -21.04 5.22
C ARG A 82 9.04 -19.70 4.73
N THR A 83 9.79 -19.13 3.80
CA THR A 83 9.40 -17.90 3.13
C THR A 83 8.21 -18.18 2.23
N PRO A 84 7.21 -17.28 2.16
CA PRO A 84 6.14 -17.42 1.19
C PRO A 84 6.69 -17.55 -0.23
N SER A 85 6.02 -18.33 -1.07
CA SER A 85 6.43 -18.46 -2.47
C SER A 85 6.13 -17.20 -3.27
N TYR A 86 5.14 -16.45 -2.84
CA TYR A 86 4.69 -15.24 -3.53
C TYR A 86 3.99 -14.34 -2.51
N PHE A 87 4.20 -13.04 -2.64
CA PHE A 87 3.32 -12.08 -1.99
C PHE A 87 3.27 -10.79 -2.81
N LYS A 88 2.18 -10.07 -2.64
CA LYS A 88 1.95 -8.81 -3.32
C LYS A 88 1.23 -7.88 -2.37
N PHE A 89 1.70 -6.64 -2.31
CA PHE A 89 1.05 -5.58 -1.54
C PHE A 89 0.78 -4.42 -2.48
N VAL A 90 -0.42 -3.88 -2.44
CA VAL A 90 -0.78 -2.68 -3.21
C VAL A 90 -1.13 -1.60 -2.20
N PHE A 91 -0.28 -0.58 -2.15
CA PHE A 91 -0.48 0.57 -1.28
C PHE A 91 -0.92 1.77 -2.08
N LEU A 92 -1.76 2.59 -1.45
CA LEU A 92 -2.09 3.92 -1.93
C LEU A 92 -1.51 4.93 -0.96
N LEU A 93 -0.98 6.01 -1.47
CA LEU A 93 -0.56 7.09 -0.61
C LEU A 93 -1.79 7.91 -0.22
N SER A 94 -1.89 8.26 1.08
CA SER A 94 -2.91 9.19 1.54
C SER A 94 -2.65 10.56 0.91
N PRO A 95 -3.64 11.47 0.91
CA PRO A 95 -3.42 12.82 0.37
C PRO A 95 -2.22 13.52 0.98
N ASP A 96 -2.00 13.39 2.29
CA ASP A 96 -0.85 14.00 2.95
C ASP A 96 0.46 13.37 2.50
N ASN A 97 0.50 12.04 2.42
CA ASN A 97 1.69 11.34 1.94
C ASN A 97 1.95 11.63 0.47
N LEU A 98 0.88 11.74 -0.33
CA LEU A 98 0.99 12.09 -1.73
C LEU A 98 1.66 13.46 -1.92
N SER A 99 1.23 14.45 -1.16
CA SER A 99 1.81 15.80 -1.24
C SER A 99 3.29 15.78 -0.90
N ARG A 100 3.67 15.09 0.16
CA ARG A 100 5.08 14.99 0.56
C ARG A 100 5.90 14.24 -0.45
N THR A 101 5.37 13.18 -1.01
CA THR A 101 6.06 12.37 -2.00
C THR A 101 6.28 13.16 -3.28
N LEU A 102 5.26 13.87 -3.75
CA LEU A 102 5.39 14.69 -4.97
C LEU A 102 6.41 15.81 -4.78
N ALA A 103 6.44 16.42 -3.60
CA ALA A 103 7.41 17.46 -3.30
C ALA A 103 8.85 16.95 -3.35
N SER A 104 9.07 15.70 -2.92
CA SER A 104 10.42 15.11 -2.92
C SER A 104 10.84 14.56 -4.27
N MET A 105 9.90 14.30 -5.18
CA MET A 105 10.18 13.63 -6.45
C MET A 105 10.54 14.57 -7.60
N GLN A 106 10.53 15.87 -7.39
CA GLN A 106 10.83 16.86 -8.44
C GLN A 106 10.04 16.61 -9.72
N THR A 107 8.76 16.35 -9.58
CA THR A 107 7.87 16.10 -10.71
C THR A 107 7.19 17.41 -11.13
N PRO A 108 6.84 17.58 -12.44
CA PRO A 108 6.07 18.74 -12.87
C PRO A 108 4.62 18.72 -12.41
N PHE A 109 4.16 17.59 -11.87
CA PHE A 109 2.78 17.46 -11.43
C PHE A 109 2.62 17.97 -10.01
N THR A 110 1.48 18.59 -9.74
CA THR A 110 1.10 19.03 -8.40
C THR A 110 0.13 18.00 -7.82
N PRO A 111 -0.12 18.04 -6.50
CA PRO A 111 -1.12 17.13 -5.90
C PRO A 111 -2.50 17.26 -6.52
N GLN A 112 -2.81 18.38 -7.16
CA GLN A 112 -4.09 18.60 -7.82
C GLN A 112 -4.19 17.84 -9.14
N ASP A 113 -3.07 17.62 -9.81
CA ASP A 113 -3.03 16.90 -11.07
C ASP A 113 -3.12 15.40 -10.90
N VAL A 114 -2.84 14.90 -9.71
CA VAL A 114 -2.69 13.48 -9.42
C VAL A 114 -3.81 13.06 -8.47
N THR A 115 -4.62 12.08 -8.90
CA THR A 115 -5.70 11.57 -8.05
C THR A 115 -5.20 10.52 -7.05
N GLY A 116 -4.08 9.91 -7.34
CA GLY A 116 -3.51 8.93 -6.43
C GLY A 116 -2.16 8.43 -6.91
N MET A 117 -1.42 7.86 -6.00
CA MET A 117 -0.16 7.21 -6.31
C MET A 117 -0.16 5.83 -5.67
N PHE A 118 0.16 4.83 -6.46
CA PHE A 118 0.18 3.43 -6.04
C PHE A 118 1.62 2.98 -5.85
N LEU A 119 1.82 2.15 -4.82
CA LEU A 119 3.04 1.40 -4.65
C LEU A 119 2.68 -0.09 -4.67
N ASN A 120 3.28 -0.81 -5.60
CA ASN A 120 3.09 -2.25 -5.70
C ASN A 120 4.37 -2.95 -5.28
N LEU A 121 4.27 -3.80 -4.26
CA LEU A 121 5.35 -4.68 -3.86
C LEU A 121 5.01 -6.09 -4.30
N LYS A 122 5.90 -6.72 -5.04
CA LYS A 122 5.68 -8.07 -5.51
C LYS A 122 6.92 -8.92 -5.26
N PHE A 123 6.75 -10.01 -4.54
CA PHE A 123 7.79 -10.98 -4.30
C PHE A 123 7.47 -12.25 -5.07
N GLN A 124 8.39 -12.67 -5.93
CA GLN A 124 8.22 -13.85 -6.74
C GLN A 124 9.61 -14.38 -7.15
N ASN A 125 9.79 -15.68 -7.07
CA ASN A 125 11.04 -16.33 -7.48
C ASN A 125 12.26 -15.77 -6.76
N GLY A 126 12.10 -15.44 -5.48
CA GLY A 126 13.18 -14.90 -4.67
C GLY A 126 13.50 -13.44 -4.89
N ASN A 127 12.78 -12.76 -5.75
CA ASN A 127 13.02 -11.35 -6.09
C ASN A 127 11.87 -10.48 -5.60
N LEU A 128 12.22 -9.37 -4.96
CA LEU A 128 11.25 -8.37 -4.53
C LEU A 128 11.33 -7.17 -5.46
N MET A 129 10.23 -6.81 -6.06
CA MET A 129 10.14 -5.67 -6.96
C MET A 129 9.15 -4.65 -6.46
N LEU A 130 9.57 -3.39 -6.46
CA LEU A 130 8.73 -2.26 -6.15
C LEU A 130 8.38 -1.55 -7.44
N THR A 131 7.09 -1.36 -7.69
CA THR A 131 6.61 -0.64 -8.86
C THR A 131 5.71 0.50 -8.40
N THR A 132 5.89 1.67 -8.98
CA THR A 132 5.03 2.82 -8.70
C THR A 132 4.12 3.09 -9.88
N GLY A 133 2.93 3.57 -9.59
CA GLY A 133 1.97 3.99 -10.60
C GLY A 133 1.25 5.23 -10.10
N VAL A 134 0.85 6.09 -11.04
CA VAL A 134 0.21 7.36 -10.73
C VAL A 134 -1.06 7.48 -11.55
N SER A 135 -2.14 7.90 -10.88
CA SER A 135 -3.41 8.22 -11.54
C SER A 135 -3.52 9.73 -11.67
N TYR A 136 -3.86 10.20 -12.85
CA TYR A 136 -3.99 11.62 -13.13
C TYR A 136 -5.45 11.99 -13.36
N CYS A 137 -5.86 13.14 -12.83
CA CYS A 137 -7.22 13.63 -13.05
C CYS A 137 -7.52 13.83 -14.53
N LEU A 138 -6.54 14.31 -15.28
CA LEU A 138 -6.70 14.59 -16.69
C LEU A 138 -6.97 13.36 -17.53
N LEU A 139 -6.53 12.20 -17.09
CA LEU A 139 -6.72 10.96 -17.82
C LEU A 139 -8.20 10.54 -17.87
N TYR A 140 -8.95 10.90 -16.85
CA TYR A 140 -10.37 10.56 -16.83
C TYR A 140 -11.16 11.24 -17.91
N THR A 141 -10.82 12.49 -18.18
CA THR A 141 -11.48 13.22 -19.27
C THR A 141 -11.15 12.63 -20.63
N SER A 142 -9.93 12.19 -20.80
CA SER A 142 -9.50 11.56 -22.05
C SER A 142 -10.17 10.21 -22.25
N ASP A 143 -10.23 9.43 -21.20
CA ASP A 143 -10.76 8.07 -21.28
C ASP A 143 -12.27 8.05 -21.43
N ALA A 144 -12.94 9.07 -20.95
CA ALA A 144 -14.38 9.20 -21.09
C ALA A 144 -14.81 9.49 -22.54
N ALA A 145 -13.90 9.92 -23.33
CA ALA A 145 -14.16 10.17 -24.74
C ALA A 145 -14.08 8.88 -25.60
#